data_62ba81d7ad824646566a1cd9d7eb536c
#
_entry.id   62ba81d7ad824646566a1cd9d7eb536c
#
_cell.length_a   1.000
_cell.length_b   1.000
_cell.length_c   1.000
_cell.angle_alpha   90.00
_cell.angle_beta   90.00
_cell.angle_gamma   90.00
#
_symmetry.space_group_name_H-M   'P 1'
#
loop_
_entity.id
_entity.type
_entity.pdbx_description
1 polymer ?
#
loop_
_entity_poly.entity_id
_entity_poly.type
_entity_poly.pdbx_seq_one_letter_code
_entity_poly.pdbx_strand_id
1 'polypeptide(L)'
;LCRYRTGLGLHFGKAGGHQCRELHSEPVSDKTMSDDVLKRITGSFFNTEISVAADCEPDILAQIPALCGEYEALLSKTVPGSDVWRINHAGGGRVSLSGHTIGVLKLALDMFRESGGLFNIAIGAAVRLWRFGLTDAERRIPDPEALARAISLADCGRIRLDETGVTVPSGMEIDLGGIAKGYIADQLGNFLRKRGVKSALINLGGNILTIGGKPDGSDWSIGLQLPVLDRKRREEFWGVLPSRDNAVVTSGSYERGFLLNGIWYHHILDPRSGMPSGNGVLSVTVCAPTAFLADALSTPLFLLGPEKGVTLAEKYRVFAVYYMEDQRVLCCNGAGFSDDGVVFFPARDNKREVKTY
;
A
#
# COMPACT_ATOMS: atom_id res chain seq x y z
N LEU A 1 -25.57 8.60 2.41
CA LEU A 1 -25.16 8.58 1.00
C LEU A 1 -25.05 10.02 0.50
N CYS A 2 -23.85 10.61 0.50
CA CYS A 2 -23.59 11.90 -0.14
C CYS A 2 -23.18 11.65 -1.60
N ARG A 3 -23.87 12.27 -2.54
CA ARG A 3 -23.49 12.26 -3.96
C ARG A 3 -22.80 13.58 -4.30
N TYR A 4 -21.59 13.50 -4.82
CA TYR A 4 -20.88 14.66 -5.36
C TYR A 4 -20.91 14.60 -6.89
N ARG A 5 -21.42 15.64 -7.53
CA ARG A 5 -21.33 15.81 -8.99
C ARG A 5 -20.18 16.77 -9.29
N THR A 6 -19.22 16.37 -10.06
CA THR A 6 -18.19 17.22 -10.61
C THR A 6 -18.66 17.77 -11.97
N GLY A 7 -18.96 19.03 -12.01
CA GLY A 7 -19.32 19.75 -13.22
C GLY A 7 -20.27 20.90 -12.90
N LEU A 8 -19.76 22.13 -12.84
CA LEU A 8 -20.48 23.40 -12.74
C LEU A 8 -21.63 23.40 -11.68
N GLY A 9 -21.28 23.84 -10.47
CA GLY A 9 -22.24 24.14 -9.42
C GLY A 9 -22.35 23.03 -8.38
N LEU A 10 -21.52 23.08 -7.36
CA LEU A 10 -21.67 22.28 -6.13
C LEU A 10 -22.85 22.84 -5.33
N HIS A 11 -23.99 22.14 -5.33
CA HIS A 11 -25.05 22.36 -4.36
C HIS A 11 -24.86 21.41 -3.18
N PHE A 12 -24.37 21.92 -2.07
CA PHE A 12 -24.36 21.19 -0.80
C PHE A 12 -25.75 21.26 -0.16
N GLY A 13 -26.36 20.10 0.08
CA GLY A 13 -27.51 20.00 0.96
C GLY A 13 -27.07 20.28 2.40
N LYS A 14 -27.67 21.28 3.03
CA LYS A 14 -27.37 21.69 4.42
C LYS A 14 -27.58 20.55 5.40
N ALA A 15 -26.51 20.11 6.04
CA ALA A 15 -26.56 19.57 7.39
C ALA A 15 -25.39 20.21 8.17
N GLY A 16 -25.71 21.24 9.01
CA GLY A 16 -24.78 21.86 9.96
C GLY A 16 -23.90 22.97 9.37
N GLY A 17 -24.24 24.20 9.67
CA GLY A 17 -23.74 25.48 9.20
C GLY A 17 -22.24 25.74 9.19
N HIS A 18 -21.56 25.40 8.12
CA HIS A 18 -20.29 26.02 7.75
C HIS A 18 -20.34 26.39 6.26
N GLN A 19 -20.03 27.64 5.95
CA GLN A 19 -19.98 28.18 4.61
C GLN A 19 -18.72 27.67 3.90
N CYS A 20 -18.90 26.95 2.79
CA CYS A 20 -17.80 26.71 1.85
C CYS A 20 -17.39 28.01 1.16
N ARG A 21 -16.12 28.38 1.22
CA ARG A 21 -15.54 29.44 0.39
C ARG A 21 -15.28 28.87 -1.00
N GLU A 22 -15.73 29.58 -2.03
CA GLU A 22 -15.32 29.34 -3.41
C GLU A 22 -13.81 29.54 -3.52
N LEU A 23 -13.11 28.49 -3.90
CA LEU A 23 -11.69 28.56 -4.28
C LEU A 23 -11.63 28.76 -5.79
N HIS A 24 -11.31 29.98 -6.21
CA HIS A 24 -10.88 30.24 -7.58
C HIS A 24 -9.56 29.49 -7.82
N SER A 25 -9.51 28.67 -8.88
CA SER A 25 -8.31 28.03 -9.37
C SER A 25 -7.42 29.08 -10.04
N GLU A 26 -6.52 29.69 -9.26
CA GLU A 26 -5.36 30.31 -9.86
C GLU A 26 -4.31 29.23 -10.15
N PRO A 27 -3.57 29.33 -11.27
CA PRO A 27 -2.48 28.39 -11.55
C PRO A 27 -1.45 28.55 -10.42
N VAL A 28 -1.14 27.44 -9.76
CA VAL A 28 -0.07 27.37 -8.76
C VAL A 28 1.22 27.78 -9.45
N SER A 29 1.61 29.01 -9.29
CA SER A 29 2.96 29.47 -9.64
C SER A 29 3.93 28.76 -8.70
N ASP A 30 4.81 28.01 -9.29
CA ASP A 30 5.99 27.42 -8.69
C ASP A 30 6.80 28.53 -7.96
N LYS A 31 6.55 28.71 -6.65
CA LYS A 31 7.37 29.55 -5.80
C LYS A 31 8.27 28.66 -4.96
N THR A 32 9.42 28.37 -5.55
CA THR A 32 10.69 27.98 -4.92
C THR A 32 11.00 28.79 -3.65
N MET A 33 10.65 28.25 -2.48
CA MET A 33 11.20 28.73 -1.19
C MET A 33 11.27 27.65 -0.08
N SER A 34 10.98 26.37 -0.35
CA SER A 34 11.07 25.33 0.70
C SER A 34 12.02 24.18 0.39
N ASP A 35 12.59 24.09 -0.81
CA ASP A 35 13.46 22.97 -1.20
C ASP A 35 14.83 22.98 -0.51
N ASP A 36 15.31 24.12 -0.03
CA ASP A 36 16.59 24.22 0.66
C ASP A 36 16.60 23.68 2.10
N VAL A 37 15.45 23.53 2.73
CA VAL A 37 15.32 23.04 4.10
C VAL A 37 15.26 21.52 4.17
N LEU A 38 14.57 20.88 3.20
CA LEU A 38 14.40 19.43 3.16
C LEU A 38 15.61 18.76 2.50
N LYS A 39 16.36 17.99 3.27
CA LYS A 39 17.37 17.08 2.71
C LYS A 39 16.68 15.82 2.19
N ARG A 40 17.24 15.24 1.12
CA ARG A 40 16.64 14.05 0.47
C ARG A 40 17.70 12.99 0.23
N ILE A 41 17.33 11.73 0.46
CA ILE A 41 18.08 10.56 0.02
C ILE A 41 17.18 9.67 -0.82
N THR A 42 17.76 9.02 -1.84
CA THR A 42 17.09 8.05 -2.70
C THR A 42 17.92 6.77 -2.77
N GLY A 43 17.30 5.66 -3.07
CA GLY A 43 17.96 4.37 -3.23
C GLY A 43 17.04 3.33 -3.85
N SER A 44 17.57 2.14 -4.11
CA SER A 44 16.80 0.99 -4.62
C SER A 44 16.88 -0.14 -3.61
N PHE A 45 15.77 -0.44 -2.95
CA PHE A 45 15.60 -1.50 -1.96
C PHE A 45 14.23 -2.16 -2.13
N PHE A 46 14.07 -3.37 -1.67
CA PHE A 46 12.77 -4.09 -1.68
C PHE A 46 12.16 -4.20 -3.10
N ASN A 47 13.01 -4.29 -4.13
CA ASN A 47 12.65 -4.27 -5.55
C ASN A 47 11.85 -3.02 -5.97
N THR A 48 12.12 -1.87 -5.36
CA THR A 48 11.51 -0.59 -5.71
C THR A 48 12.46 0.56 -5.42
N GLU A 49 12.18 1.72 -6.01
CA GLU A 49 12.84 2.96 -5.62
C GLU A 49 12.25 3.46 -4.30
N ILE A 50 13.12 3.96 -3.45
CA ILE A 50 12.77 4.60 -2.20
C ILE A 50 13.25 6.05 -2.17
N SER A 51 12.52 6.89 -1.46
CA SER A 51 12.99 8.24 -1.15
C SER A 51 12.59 8.63 0.27
N VAL A 52 13.50 9.32 0.97
CA VAL A 52 13.23 9.93 2.26
C VAL A 52 13.65 11.38 2.19
N ALA A 53 12.70 12.29 2.43
CA ALA A 53 12.94 13.72 2.56
C ALA A 53 12.64 14.13 4.00
N ALA A 54 13.57 14.87 4.64
CA ALA A 54 13.39 15.30 6.02
C ALA A 54 14.08 16.64 6.30
N ASP A 55 13.53 17.39 7.23
CA ASP A 55 14.18 18.56 7.85
C ASP A 55 15.10 18.07 8.98
N CYS A 56 16.33 17.73 8.62
CA CYS A 56 17.34 17.21 9.56
C CYS A 56 18.76 17.35 9.02
N GLU A 57 19.73 17.07 9.88
CA GLU A 57 21.13 17.00 9.48
C GLU A 57 21.37 15.84 8.48
N PRO A 58 22.21 16.02 7.45
CA PRO A 58 22.49 15.03 6.41
C PRO A 58 22.96 13.67 6.94
N ASP A 59 23.73 13.67 8.04
CA ASP A 59 24.26 12.46 8.67
C ASP A 59 23.17 11.52 9.20
N ILE A 60 21.99 12.06 9.53
CA ILE A 60 20.82 11.26 9.92
C ILE A 60 20.28 10.50 8.72
N LEU A 61 20.10 11.18 7.58
CA LEU A 61 19.63 10.56 6.35
C LEU A 61 20.64 9.56 5.77
N ALA A 62 21.93 9.81 5.90
CA ALA A 62 22.98 8.93 5.43
C ALA A 62 22.92 7.51 6.05
N GLN A 63 22.23 7.33 7.19
CA GLN A 63 22.04 6.04 7.84
C GLN A 63 20.84 5.23 7.25
N ILE A 64 19.95 5.86 6.51
CA ILE A 64 18.74 5.21 5.96
C ILE A 64 19.05 4.01 5.05
N PRO A 65 20.03 4.07 4.11
CA PRO A 65 20.37 2.93 3.28
C PRO A 65 20.81 1.70 4.07
N ALA A 66 21.61 1.89 5.12
CA ALA A 66 22.05 0.80 5.96
C ALA A 66 20.86 0.12 6.67
N LEU A 67 19.93 0.91 7.24
CA LEU A 67 18.71 0.39 7.85
C LEU A 67 17.83 -0.34 6.84
N CYS A 68 17.66 0.17 5.62
CA CYS A 68 16.94 -0.52 4.57
C CYS A 68 17.57 -1.88 4.24
N GLY A 69 18.91 -1.94 4.14
CA GLY A 69 19.64 -3.18 3.92
C GLY A 69 19.46 -4.19 5.05
N GLU A 70 19.46 -3.75 6.31
CA GLU A 70 19.18 -4.61 7.47
C GLU A 70 17.78 -5.23 7.40
N TYR A 71 16.74 -4.42 7.10
CA TYR A 71 15.38 -4.96 6.98
C TYR A 71 15.19 -5.84 5.74
N GLU A 72 15.85 -5.54 4.63
CA GLU A 72 15.84 -6.40 3.45
C GLU A 72 16.49 -7.76 3.74
N ALA A 73 17.60 -7.77 4.48
CA ALA A 73 18.26 -8.98 4.96
C ALA A 73 17.42 -9.80 5.93
N LEU A 74 16.39 -9.23 6.56
CA LEU A 74 15.45 -9.96 7.42
C LEU A 74 14.20 -10.42 6.67
N LEU A 75 13.56 -9.55 5.88
CA LEU A 75 12.17 -9.73 5.42
C LEU A 75 12.06 -10.14 3.95
N SER A 76 13.15 -10.16 3.19
CA SER A 76 13.13 -10.56 1.78
C SER A 76 12.99 -12.07 1.62
N LYS A 77 12.08 -12.50 0.73
CA LYS A 77 11.97 -13.91 0.34
C LYS A 77 13.05 -14.36 -0.67
N THR A 78 13.79 -13.41 -1.26
CA THR A 78 14.76 -13.67 -2.35
C THR A 78 16.21 -13.54 -1.92
N VAL A 79 16.50 -12.85 -0.80
CA VAL A 79 17.86 -12.71 -0.27
C VAL A 79 18.23 -13.98 0.51
N PRO A 80 19.23 -14.77 0.05
CA PRO A 80 19.65 -15.96 0.76
C PRO A 80 20.08 -15.66 2.21
N GLY A 81 19.60 -16.47 3.15
CA GLY A 81 19.90 -16.32 4.57
C GLY A 81 18.98 -15.38 5.34
N SER A 82 18.13 -14.60 4.68
CA SER A 82 17.08 -13.81 5.36
C SER A 82 16.12 -14.70 6.13
N ASP A 83 15.41 -14.14 7.11
CA ASP A 83 14.43 -14.90 7.89
C ASP A 83 13.37 -15.55 7.00
N VAL A 84 12.80 -14.80 6.06
CA VAL A 84 11.74 -15.32 5.16
C VAL A 84 12.30 -16.35 4.19
N TRP A 85 13.51 -16.14 3.65
CA TRP A 85 14.17 -17.13 2.82
C TRP A 85 14.41 -18.45 3.59
N ARG A 86 14.92 -18.37 4.84
CA ARG A 86 15.14 -19.54 5.71
C ARG A 86 13.83 -20.28 6.02
N ILE A 87 12.74 -19.55 6.28
CA ILE A 87 11.40 -20.13 6.46
C ILE A 87 11.01 -20.94 5.23
N ASN A 88 11.12 -20.35 4.04
CA ASN A 88 10.70 -20.97 2.78
C ASN A 88 11.57 -22.16 2.37
N HIS A 89 12.78 -22.29 2.92
CA HIS A 89 13.71 -23.39 2.64
C HIS A 89 13.84 -24.41 3.79
N ALA A 90 13.08 -24.25 4.88
CA ALA A 90 13.17 -25.11 6.05
C ALA A 90 12.52 -26.50 5.89
N GLY A 91 11.76 -26.73 4.79
CA GLY A 91 11.13 -28.03 4.53
C GLY A 91 10.14 -28.50 5.61
N GLY A 92 9.58 -27.59 6.38
CA GLY A 92 8.69 -27.90 7.52
C GLY A 92 9.39 -27.85 8.88
N GLY A 93 10.70 -27.63 8.92
CA GLY A 93 11.48 -27.47 10.15
C GLY A 93 11.19 -26.13 10.85
N ARG A 94 11.47 -26.08 12.14
CA ARG A 94 11.38 -24.85 12.93
C ARG A 94 12.55 -23.92 12.61
N VAL A 95 12.26 -22.63 12.39
CA VAL A 95 13.24 -21.56 12.10
C VAL A 95 13.23 -20.54 13.24
N SER A 96 14.39 -20.27 13.83
CA SER A 96 14.56 -19.16 14.77
C SER A 96 14.60 -17.85 14.01
N LEU A 97 13.90 -16.81 14.51
CA LEU A 97 13.67 -15.56 13.84
C LEU A 97 14.10 -14.35 14.67
N SER A 98 14.34 -13.23 14.01
CA SER A 98 14.47 -11.94 14.65
C SER A 98 13.15 -11.48 15.27
N GLY A 99 13.21 -10.64 16.30
CA GLY A 99 12.01 -10.03 16.89
C GLY A 99 11.24 -9.18 15.88
N HIS A 100 11.91 -8.59 14.91
CA HIS A 100 11.29 -7.83 13.80
C HIS A 100 10.41 -8.74 12.94
N THR A 101 10.94 -9.86 12.49
CA THR A 101 10.19 -10.83 11.68
C THR A 101 9.03 -11.43 12.44
N ILE A 102 9.20 -11.75 13.72
CA ILE A 102 8.11 -12.22 14.58
C ILE A 102 6.98 -11.19 14.68
N GLY A 103 7.32 -9.91 14.88
CA GLY A 103 6.33 -8.83 14.92
C GLY A 103 5.53 -8.70 13.63
N VAL A 104 6.20 -8.78 12.47
CA VAL A 104 5.54 -8.76 11.15
C VAL A 104 4.62 -9.97 10.98
N LEU A 105 5.09 -11.17 11.31
CA LEU A 105 4.30 -12.39 11.20
C LEU A 105 3.07 -12.38 12.13
N LYS A 106 3.20 -11.88 13.37
CA LYS A 106 2.06 -11.74 14.31
C LYS A 106 0.95 -10.91 13.68
N LEU A 107 1.25 -9.68 13.22
CA LEU A 107 0.24 -8.82 12.58
C LEU A 107 -0.31 -9.44 11.29
N ALA A 108 0.53 -10.08 10.49
CA ALA A 108 0.09 -10.73 9.26
C ALA A 108 -0.92 -11.86 9.53
N LEU A 109 -0.69 -12.66 10.57
CA LEU A 109 -1.62 -13.71 10.99
C LEU A 109 -2.90 -13.16 11.64
N ASP A 110 -2.81 -12.02 12.33
CA ASP A 110 -3.99 -11.30 12.83
C ASP A 110 -4.82 -10.79 11.65
N MET A 111 -4.18 -10.14 10.67
CA MET A 111 -4.86 -9.64 9.48
C MET A 111 -5.46 -10.77 8.62
N PHE A 112 -4.82 -11.95 8.55
CA PHE A 112 -5.41 -13.12 7.92
C PHE A 112 -6.75 -13.47 8.55
N ARG A 113 -6.82 -13.54 9.89
CA ARG A 113 -8.07 -13.83 10.61
C ARG A 113 -9.13 -12.74 10.42
N GLU A 114 -8.73 -11.49 10.55
CA GLU A 114 -9.60 -10.32 10.49
C GLU A 114 -10.20 -10.06 9.11
N SER A 115 -9.45 -10.39 8.05
CA SER A 115 -9.91 -10.25 6.67
C SER A 115 -10.65 -11.49 6.14
N GLY A 116 -10.93 -12.50 7.00
CA GLY A 116 -11.53 -13.75 6.55
C GLY A 116 -10.64 -14.52 5.56
N GLY A 117 -9.33 -14.44 5.73
CA GLY A 117 -8.34 -15.12 4.90
C GLY A 117 -7.93 -14.38 3.62
N LEU A 118 -8.47 -13.19 3.36
CA LEU A 118 -8.14 -12.42 2.16
C LEU A 118 -6.73 -11.81 2.22
N PHE A 119 -6.28 -11.37 3.38
CA PHE A 119 -4.86 -11.10 3.58
C PHE A 119 -4.14 -12.39 3.90
N ASN A 120 -3.34 -12.92 2.98
CA ASN A 120 -2.76 -14.25 3.13
C ASN A 120 -1.28 -14.27 2.75
N ILE A 121 -0.41 -14.32 3.76
CA ILE A 121 1.04 -14.38 3.54
C ILE A 121 1.54 -15.74 3.09
N ALA A 122 0.74 -16.81 3.21
CA ALA A 122 1.11 -18.16 2.76
C ALA A 122 0.88 -18.38 1.24
N ILE A 123 0.53 -17.33 0.50
CA ILE A 123 0.24 -17.37 -0.95
C ILE A 123 1.51 -17.39 -1.82
N GLY A 124 2.70 -17.41 -1.24
CA GLY A 124 3.98 -17.27 -1.94
C GLY A 124 4.16 -18.27 -3.09
N ALA A 125 3.75 -19.53 -2.91
CA ALA A 125 3.84 -20.55 -3.96
C ALA A 125 2.98 -20.20 -5.19
N ALA A 126 1.76 -19.67 -4.98
CA ALA A 126 0.90 -19.25 -6.09
C ALA A 126 1.49 -17.99 -6.78
N VAL A 127 1.99 -17.01 -6.02
CA VAL A 127 2.66 -15.82 -6.57
C VAL A 127 3.86 -16.22 -7.44
N ARG A 128 4.65 -17.21 -7.02
CA ARG A 128 5.79 -17.71 -7.77
C ARG A 128 5.39 -18.34 -9.11
N LEU A 129 4.27 -19.02 -9.19
CA LEU A 129 3.76 -19.62 -10.42
C LEU A 129 3.40 -18.57 -11.48
N TRP A 130 2.89 -17.40 -11.09
CA TRP A 130 2.52 -16.31 -11.98
C TRP A 130 3.70 -15.59 -12.61
N ARG A 131 4.90 -15.66 -12.00
CA ARG A 131 6.12 -15.07 -12.53
C ARG A 131 6.00 -13.59 -12.91
N PHE A 132 5.26 -12.81 -12.15
CA PHE A 132 5.19 -11.36 -12.35
C PHE A 132 6.59 -10.74 -12.28
N GLY A 133 6.98 -9.98 -13.30
CA GLY A 133 8.30 -9.33 -13.36
C GLY A 133 9.34 -10.03 -14.21
N LEU A 134 9.02 -11.19 -14.82
CA LEU A 134 9.87 -11.80 -15.83
C LEU A 134 9.63 -11.18 -17.23
N THR A 135 10.47 -11.54 -18.19
CA THR A 135 10.38 -11.07 -19.58
C THR A 135 9.09 -11.56 -20.25
N ASP A 136 8.67 -10.87 -21.30
CA ASP A 136 7.43 -11.18 -22.03
C ASP A 136 7.38 -12.64 -22.53
N ALA A 137 8.53 -13.21 -22.91
CA ALA A 137 8.65 -14.60 -23.40
C ALA A 137 8.34 -15.65 -22.32
N GLU A 138 8.44 -15.31 -21.04
CA GLU A 138 8.25 -16.21 -19.90
C GLU A 138 6.88 -16.06 -19.23
N ARG A 139 6.11 -15.06 -19.62
CA ARG A 139 4.78 -14.74 -19.07
C ARG A 139 3.76 -15.75 -19.53
N ARG A 140 3.09 -16.40 -18.60
CA ARG A 140 2.04 -17.38 -18.87
C ARG A 140 1.06 -17.47 -17.70
N ILE A 141 -0.16 -17.87 -18.02
CA ILE A 141 -1.13 -18.30 -17.01
C ILE A 141 -0.59 -19.60 -16.40
N PRO A 142 -0.54 -19.72 -15.06
CA PRO A 142 -0.14 -20.96 -14.40
C PRO A 142 -1.01 -22.14 -14.82
N ASP A 143 -0.40 -23.33 -14.81
CA ASP A 143 -1.16 -24.57 -14.93
C ASP A 143 -2.21 -24.65 -13.83
N PRO A 144 -3.49 -24.96 -14.16
CA PRO A 144 -4.58 -24.95 -13.19
C PRO A 144 -4.37 -25.92 -12.02
N GLU A 145 -3.81 -27.10 -12.27
CA GLU A 145 -3.56 -28.10 -11.23
C GLU A 145 -2.41 -27.67 -10.32
N ALA A 146 -1.35 -27.07 -10.88
CA ALA A 146 -0.25 -26.54 -10.12
C ALA A 146 -0.73 -25.37 -9.23
N LEU A 147 -1.60 -24.50 -9.76
CA LEU A 147 -2.18 -23.40 -9.01
C LEU A 147 -3.10 -23.90 -7.88
N ALA A 148 -3.96 -24.87 -8.15
CA ALA A 148 -4.83 -25.50 -7.15
C ALA A 148 -4.01 -26.14 -6.02
N ARG A 149 -2.91 -26.84 -6.35
CA ARG A 149 -1.97 -27.39 -5.36
C ARG A 149 -1.34 -26.28 -4.50
N ALA A 150 -0.88 -25.18 -5.11
CA ALA A 150 -0.29 -24.05 -4.39
C ALA A 150 -1.29 -23.42 -3.41
N ILE A 151 -2.54 -23.23 -3.85
CA ILE A 151 -3.61 -22.66 -3.00
C ILE A 151 -4.01 -23.61 -1.86
N SER A 152 -4.04 -24.94 -2.09
CA SER A 152 -4.34 -25.90 -1.02
C SER A 152 -3.32 -25.88 0.12
N LEU A 153 -2.12 -25.37 -0.12
CA LEU A 153 -1.07 -25.18 0.88
C LEU A 153 -1.14 -23.79 1.55
N ALA A 154 -1.86 -22.83 0.97
CA ALA A 154 -1.88 -21.44 1.42
C ALA A 154 -2.85 -21.20 2.60
N ASP A 155 -2.67 -21.95 3.69
CA ASP A 155 -3.48 -21.82 4.92
C ASP A 155 -2.63 -21.31 6.09
N CYS A 156 -2.72 -20.01 6.37
CA CYS A 156 -2.03 -19.39 7.50
C CYS A 156 -2.42 -19.99 8.87
N GLY A 157 -3.59 -20.64 8.99
CA GLY A 157 -3.99 -21.33 10.23
C GLY A 157 -3.09 -22.49 10.62
N ARG A 158 -2.30 -23.00 9.68
CA ARG A 158 -1.33 -24.08 9.90
C ARG A 158 0.05 -23.59 10.33
N ILE A 159 0.32 -22.29 10.29
CA ILE A 159 1.57 -21.68 10.75
C ILE A 159 1.61 -21.74 12.28
N ARG A 160 2.72 -22.17 12.85
CA ARG A 160 2.97 -22.20 14.29
C ARG A 160 4.06 -21.17 14.61
N LEU A 161 3.66 -20.05 15.19
CA LEU A 161 4.54 -18.94 15.58
C LEU A 161 4.63 -18.90 17.11
N ASP A 162 5.85 -18.80 17.64
CA ASP A 162 6.13 -18.56 19.04
C ASP A 162 7.02 -17.32 19.24
N GLU A 163 7.48 -17.07 20.46
CA GLU A 163 8.27 -15.89 20.82
C GLU A 163 9.67 -15.84 20.14
N THR A 164 10.16 -16.94 19.61
CA THR A 164 11.55 -17.08 19.14
C THR A 164 11.65 -17.66 17.74
N GLY A 165 10.54 -18.10 17.13
CA GLY A 165 10.60 -18.70 15.80
C GLY A 165 9.25 -19.13 15.26
N VAL A 166 9.30 -19.78 14.10
CA VAL A 166 8.14 -20.22 13.35
C VAL A 166 8.36 -21.62 12.77
N THR A 167 7.28 -22.39 12.67
CA THR A 167 7.20 -23.60 11.85
C THR A 167 6.12 -23.38 10.78
N VAL A 168 6.52 -23.55 9.52
CA VAL A 168 5.66 -23.44 8.35
C VAL A 168 5.60 -24.81 7.68
N PRO A 169 4.42 -25.37 7.37
CA PRO A 169 4.31 -26.67 6.71
C PRO A 169 5.14 -26.79 5.44
N SER A 170 5.70 -27.98 5.17
CA SER A 170 6.45 -28.24 3.96
C SER A 170 5.63 -27.93 2.71
N GLY A 171 6.23 -27.25 1.73
CA GLY A 171 5.60 -26.81 0.49
C GLY A 171 4.82 -25.50 0.58
N MET A 172 4.54 -24.99 1.77
CA MET A 172 3.99 -23.65 1.96
C MET A 172 5.12 -22.62 1.80
N GLU A 173 4.85 -21.52 1.12
CA GLU A 173 5.79 -20.41 0.94
C GLU A 173 5.21 -19.10 1.48
N ILE A 174 5.99 -18.43 2.34
CA ILE A 174 5.63 -17.12 2.91
C ILE A 174 6.07 -15.99 1.96
N ASP A 175 5.17 -15.05 1.76
CA ASP A 175 5.43 -13.79 1.05
C ASP A 175 4.93 -12.62 1.88
N LEU A 176 5.85 -11.75 2.31
CA LEU A 176 5.55 -10.55 3.10
C LEU A 176 5.41 -9.28 2.25
N GLY A 177 5.36 -9.39 0.92
CA GLY A 177 5.33 -8.24 0.01
C GLY A 177 4.17 -7.26 0.23
N GLY A 178 3.05 -7.71 0.80
CA GLY A 178 1.87 -6.88 1.10
C GLY A 178 1.88 -6.24 2.51
N ILE A 179 3.00 -6.32 3.27
CA ILE A 179 3.04 -5.79 4.63
C ILE A 179 4.43 -5.30 5.07
N ALA A 180 5.48 -5.83 4.45
CA ALA A 180 6.85 -5.54 4.88
C ALA A 180 7.25 -4.08 4.68
N LYS A 181 6.81 -3.44 3.58
CA LYS A 181 7.16 -2.04 3.32
C LYS A 181 6.55 -1.10 4.35
N GLY A 182 5.29 -1.33 4.73
CA GLY A 182 4.64 -0.59 5.80
C GLY A 182 5.37 -0.70 7.13
N TYR A 183 5.77 -1.92 7.50
CA TYR A 183 6.58 -2.13 8.69
C TYR A 183 7.89 -1.36 8.65
N ILE A 184 8.63 -1.44 7.53
CA ILE A 184 9.90 -0.77 7.37
C ILE A 184 9.73 0.76 7.40
N ALA A 185 8.70 1.30 6.74
CA ALA A 185 8.41 2.73 6.79
C ALA A 185 8.19 3.22 8.23
N ASP A 186 7.46 2.46 9.05
CA ASP A 186 7.28 2.79 10.47
C ASP A 186 8.60 2.71 11.26
N GLN A 187 9.47 1.73 10.98
CA GLN A 187 10.78 1.64 11.63
C GLN A 187 11.68 2.83 11.25
N LEU A 188 11.71 3.23 9.97
CA LEU A 188 12.43 4.43 9.53
C LEU A 188 11.82 5.69 10.16
N GLY A 189 10.49 5.78 10.23
CA GLY A 189 9.80 6.87 10.93
C GLY A 189 10.18 6.96 12.40
N ASN A 190 10.22 5.83 13.11
CA ASN A 190 10.65 5.76 14.50
C ASN A 190 12.13 6.16 14.68
N PHE A 191 12.98 5.74 13.74
CA PHE A 191 14.40 6.15 13.72
C PHE A 191 14.55 7.67 13.61
N LEU A 192 13.80 8.31 12.70
CA LEU A 192 13.82 9.76 12.50
C LEU A 192 13.24 10.50 13.71
N ARG A 193 12.09 10.08 14.25
CA ARG A 193 11.45 10.68 15.44
C ARG A 193 12.36 10.63 16.66
N LYS A 194 13.06 9.50 16.89
CA LYS A 194 14.04 9.37 18.00
C LYS A 194 15.22 10.33 17.88
N ARG A 195 15.49 10.85 16.68
CA ARG A 195 16.53 11.87 16.41
C ARG A 195 15.99 13.31 16.38
N GLY A 196 14.72 13.48 16.78
CA GLY A 196 14.11 14.81 16.90
C GLY A 196 13.56 15.37 15.58
N VAL A 197 13.53 14.59 14.51
CA VAL A 197 12.96 15.01 13.22
C VAL A 197 11.46 15.21 13.37
N LYS A 198 10.97 16.41 13.01
CA LYS A 198 9.58 16.83 13.13
C LYS A 198 8.87 16.96 11.77
N SER A 199 9.61 16.97 10.68
CA SER A 199 9.09 17.09 9.33
C SER A 199 9.80 16.09 8.41
N ALA A 200 9.10 15.07 7.93
CA ALA A 200 9.65 14.12 6.97
C ALA A 200 8.56 13.46 6.12
N LEU A 201 8.97 13.06 4.92
CA LEU A 201 8.21 12.20 4.02
C LEU A 201 9.07 11.00 3.65
N ILE A 202 8.60 9.80 4.01
CA ILE A 202 9.19 8.51 3.66
C ILE A 202 8.33 7.89 2.57
N ASN A 203 8.93 7.51 1.44
CA ASN A 203 8.25 6.82 0.34
C ASN A 203 9.02 5.55 -0.02
N LEU A 204 8.41 4.41 0.21
CA LEU A 204 8.94 3.08 -0.13
C LEU A 204 8.11 2.48 -1.27
N GLY A 205 8.28 3.01 -2.50
CA GLY A 205 7.58 2.52 -3.68
C GLY A 205 6.06 2.68 -3.59
N GLY A 206 5.59 3.87 -3.21
CA GLY A 206 4.16 4.17 -3.05
C GLY A 206 3.58 3.84 -1.67
N ASN A 207 4.37 3.25 -0.77
CA ASN A 207 4.06 3.17 0.65
C ASN A 207 4.62 4.42 1.33
N ILE A 208 3.75 5.36 1.67
CA ILE A 208 4.13 6.69 2.15
C ILE A 208 3.83 6.82 3.64
N LEU A 209 4.79 7.34 4.39
CA LEU A 209 4.62 7.77 5.79
C LEU A 209 5.07 9.22 5.93
N THR A 210 4.24 10.05 6.53
CA THR A 210 4.59 11.44 6.88
C THR A 210 4.84 11.59 8.38
N ILE A 211 5.81 12.44 8.71
CA ILE A 211 6.09 12.90 10.08
C ILE A 211 5.83 14.39 10.09
N GLY A 212 4.90 14.83 10.94
CA GLY A 212 4.45 16.21 10.97
C GLY A 212 3.96 16.72 9.63
N GLY A 213 3.85 18.04 9.48
CA GLY A 213 3.65 18.72 8.20
C GLY A 213 4.98 19.09 7.55
N LYS A 214 4.91 19.83 6.44
CA LYS A 214 6.06 20.46 5.80
C LYS A 214 6.71 21.51 6.70
N PRO A 215 7.96 21.93 6.46
CA PRO A 215 8.62 22.98 7.25
C PRO A 215 7.89 24.32 7.25
N ASP A 216 7.10 24.62 6.22
CA ASP A 216 6.26 25.82 6.12
C ASP A 216 4.96 25.74 6.94
N GLY A 217 4.72 24.63 7.65
CA GLY A 217 3.55 24.38 8.46
C GLY A 217 2.36 23.81 7.70
N SER A 218 2.40 23.69 6.38
CA SER A 218 1.35 23.07 5.57
C SER A 218 1.38 21.53 5.68
N ASP A 219 0.30 20.88 5.25
CA ASP A 219 0.25 19.43 5.14
C ASP A 219 1.04 18.95 3.91
N TRP A 220 1.54 17.71 3.97
CA TRP A 220 2.08 17.03 2.80
C TRP A 220 0.95 16.75 1.81
N SER A 221 1.20 16.96 0.53
CA SER A 221 0.26 16.68 -0.55
C SER A 221 0.66 15.36 -1.22
N ILE A 222 -0.13 14.31 -1.01
CA ILE A 222 0.14 12.98 -1.56
C ILE A 222 -0.70 12.78 -2.81
N GLY A 223 -0.03 12.69 -3.97
CA GLY A 223 -0.68 12.44 -5.24
C GLY A 223 -1.25 11.03 -5.35
N LEU A 224 -2.52 10.93 -5.74
CA LEU A 224 -3.19 9.67 -6.06
C LEU A 224 -3.00 9.38 -7.55
N GLN A 225 -2.13 8.42 -7.86
CA GLN A 225 -1.72 8.10 -9.21
C GLN A 225 -2.88 7.58 -10.05
N LEU A 226 -2.98 8.03 -11.31
CA LEU A 226 -3.97 7.51 -12.24
C LEU A 226 -3.65 6.03 -12.56
N PRO A 227 -4.60 5.10 -12.32
CA PRO A 227 -4.37 3.67 -12.48
C PRO A 227 -4.44 3.26 -13.96
N VAL A 228 -3.38 3.58 -14.72
CA VAL A 228 -3.27 3.28 -16.15
C VAL A 228 -2.11 2.33 -16.42
N LEU A 229 -2.25 1.50 -17.46
CA LEU A 229 -1.21 0.57 -17.89
C LEU A 229 -0.11 1.28 -18.71
N ASP A 230 -0.43 2.39 -19.33
CA ASP A 230 0.56 3.20 -20.06
C ASP A 230 1.55 3.85 -19.08
N ARG A 231 2.78 3.36 -19.10
CA ARG A 231 3.86 3.84 -18.22
C ARG A 231 4.18 5.33 -18.41
N LYS A 232 3.93 5.90 -19.59
CA LYS A 232 4.16 7.31 -19.86
C LYS A 232 3.18 8.23 -19.14
N ARG A 233 2.03 7.69 -18.72
CA ARG A 233 0.99 8.40 -17.98
C ARG A 233 1.00 8.14 -16.48
N ARG A 234 2.00 7.44 -15.97
CA ARG A 234 2.12 7.12 -14.53
C ARG A 234 2.41 8.34 -13.65
N GLU A 235 2.83 9.44 -14.25
CA GLU A 235 3.00 10.73 -13.55
C GLU A 235 1.68 11.52 -13.45
N GLU A 236 0.59 11.04 -14.05
CA GLU A 236 -0.71 11.67 -13.94
C GLU A 236 -1.37 11.28 -12.60
N PHE A 237 -1.96 12.26 -11.94
CA PHE A 237 -2.72 12.09 -10.71
C PHE A 237 -4.19 12.38 -10.96
N TRP A 238 -5.07 11.60 -10.31
CA TRP A 238 -6.50 11.84 -10.34
C TRP A 238 -7.00 12.54 -9.08
N GLY A 239 -6.17 12.68 -8.07
CA GLY A 239 -6.48 13.36 -6.82
C GLY A 239 -5.25 13.61 -5.98
N VAL A 240 -5.42 14.35 -4.90
CA VAL A 240 -4.40 14.63 -3.90
C VAL A 240 -5.01 14.45 -2.52
N LEU A 241 -4.28 13.79 -1.64
CA LEU A 241 -4.60 13.60 -0.22
C LEU A 241 -3.67 14.46 0.63
N PRO A 242 -4.19 15.32 1.52
CA PRO A 242 -3.37 15.95 2.55
C PRO A 242 -2.95 14.90 3.58
N SER A 243 -1.73 14.99 4.07
CA SER A 243 -1.20 14.05 5.06
C SER A 243 -0.33 14.75 6.08
N ARG A 244 -0.57 14.46 7.38
CA ARG A 244 0.22 14.92 8.52
C ARG A 244 0.21 13.82 9.57
N ASP A 245 1.39 13.30 9.95
CA ASP A 245 1.53 12.20 10.90
C ASP A 245 0.71 10.94 10.56
N ASN A 246 0.52 10.69 9.26
CA ASN A 246 -0.26 9.59 8.74
C ASN A 246 0.51 8.81 7.67
N ALA A 247 0.10 7.59 7.45
CA ALA A 247 0.53 6.79 6.33
C ALA A 247 -0.53 6.79 5.22
N VAL A 248 -0.07 6.78 3.96
CA VAL A 248 -0.89 6.68 2.75
C VAL A 248 -0.31 5.57 1.89
N VAL A 249 -1.05 4.47 1.75
CA VAL A 249 -0.58 3.27 1.04
C VAL A 249 -1.59 2.87 -0.03
N THR A 250 -1.11 2.63 -1.24
CA THR A 250 -1.95 2.23 -2.37
C THR A 250 -1.64 0.81 -2.82
N SER A 251 -2.70 -0.02 -2.91
CA SER A 251 -2.68 -1.26 -3.68
C SER A 251 -3.32 -1.03 -5.04
N GLY A 252 -2.58 -1.28 -6.13
CA GLY A 252 -3.03 -1.02 -7.49
C GLY A 252 -2.77 -2.19 -8.44
N SER A 253 -3.78 -2.57 -9.24
CA SER A 253 -3.68 -3.64 -10.24
C SER A 253 -2.72 -3.33 -11.38
N TYR A 254 -2.42 -2.06 -11.61
CA TYR A 254 -1.56 -1.56 -12.69
C TYR A 254 -0.06 -1.61 -12.38
N GLU A 255 0.32 -1.83 -11.12
CA GLU A 255 1.72 -1.78 -10.67
C GLU A 255 2.57 -2.90 -11.27
N ARG A 256 2.10 -4.14 -11.14
CA ARG A 256 2.80 -5.33 -11.61
C ARG A 256 1.80 -6.26 -12.29
N GLY A 257 2.14 -6.70 -13.49
CA GLY A 257 1.29 -7.60 -14.25
C GLY A 257 1.80 -7.75 -15.68
N PHE A 258 1.04 -8.46 -16.50
CA PHE A 258 1.30 -8.61 -17.92
C PHE A 258 0.00 -8.72 -18.72
N LEU A 259 0.06 -8.31 -19.97
CA LEU A 259 -1.03 -8.43 -20.93
C LEU A 259 -0.85 -9.75 -21.71
N LEU A 260 -1.90 -10.58 -21.73
CA LEU A 260 -1.93 -11.80 -22.54
C LEU A 260 -3.33 -11.92 -23.19
N ASN A 261 -3.37 -12.03 -24.51
CA ASN A 261 -4.61 -12.14 -25.29
C ASN A 261 -5.64 -11.03 -24.97
N GLY A 262 -5.17 -9.80 -24.77
CA GLY A 262 -6.03 -8.65 -24.45
C GLY A 262 -6.51 -8.59 -23.00
N ILE A 263 -6.14 -9.54 -22.14
CA ILE A 263 -6.49 -9.58 -20.72
C ILE A 263 -5.26 -9.19 -19.88
N TRP A 264 -5.46 -8.27 -18.93
CA TRP A 264 -4.43 -7.86 -17.97
C TRP A 264 -4.46 -8.76 -16.74
N TYR A 265 -3.36 -9.48 -16.49
CA TYR A 265 -3.15 -10.31 -15.31
C TYR A 265 -2.24 -9.59 -14.34
N HIS A 266 -2.75 -9.22 -13.17
CA HIS A 266 -2.02 -8.44 -12.17
C HIS A 266 -1.69 -9.26 -10.91
N HIS A 267 -0.78 -8.73 -10.10
CA HIS A 267 -0.17 -9.43 -8.97
C HIS A 267 -1.05 -9.53 -7.71
N ILE A 268 -2.19 -8.83 -7.64
CA ILE A 268 -3.09 -8.91 -6.48
C ILE A 268 -4.02 -10.11 -6.70
N LEU A 269 -3.64 -11.24 -6.10
CA LEU A 269 -4.31 -12.50 -6.25
C LEU A 269 -5.40 -12.70 -5.20
N ASP A 270 -6.54 -13.24 -5.59
CA ASP A 270 -7.53 -13.78 -4.66
C ASP A 270 -6.98 -15.09 -4.07
N PRO A 271 -6.74 -15.16 -2.74
CA PRO A 271 -6.12 -16.33 -2.11
C PRO A 271 -6.99 -17.59 -2.17
N ARG A 272 -8.27 -17.48 -2.53
CA ARG A 272 -9.20 -18.61 -2.67
C ARG A 272 -9.03 -19.33 -4.00
N SER A 273 -8.63 -18.61 -5.04
CA SER A 273 -8.46 -19.14 -6.40
C SER A 273 -7.03 -19.10 -6.90
N GLY A 274 -6.19 -18.24 -6.34
CA GLY A 274 -4.85 -17.94 -6.85
C GLY A 274 -4.86 -17.11 -8.15
N MET A 275 -6.03 -16.67 -8.62
CA MET A 275 -6.17 -15.83 -9.80
C MET A 275 -6.13 -14.34 -9.44
N PRO A 276 -5.72 -13.46 -10.35
CA PRO A 276 -5.89 -12.03 -10.18
C PRO A 276 -7.35 -11.66 -9.86
N SER A 277 -7.56 -10.70 -8.96
CA SER A 277 -8.89 -10.22 -8.62
C SER A 277 -9.56 -9.55 -9.82
N GLY A 278 -10.85 -9.84 -10.05
CA GLY A 278 -11.67 -9.27 -11.13
C GLY A 278 -12.90 -8.52 -10.60
N ASN A 279 -12.78 -7.84 -9.46
CA ASN A 279 -13.90 -7.15 -8.79
C ASN A 279 -14.12 -5.70 -9.26
N GLY A 280 -13.46 -5.27 -10.33
CA GLY A 280 -13.60 -3.92 -10.90
C GLY A 280 -12.82 -2.83 -10.17
N VAL A 281 -12.04 -3.16 -9.11
CA VAL A 281 -11.17 -2.21 -8.42
C VAL A 281 -9.85 -2.10 -9.18
N LEU A 282 -9.46 -0.89 -9.59
CA LEU A 282 -8.15 -0.63 -10.17
C LEU A 282 -7.11 -0.23 -9.11
N SER A 283 -7.52 0.54 -8.12
CA SER A 283 -6.68 0.85 -6.96
C SER A 283 -7.52 1.13 -5.72
N VAL A 284 -6.93 0.89 -4.57
CA VAL A 284 -7.40 1.39 -3.27
C VAL A 284 -6.22 2.06 -2.55
N THR A 285 -6.45 3.27 -2.07
CA THR A 285 -5.51 4.00 -1.21
C THR A 285 -6.06 4.04 0.19
N VAL A 286 -5.25 3.62 1.16
CA VAL A 286 -5.60 3.56 2.58
C VAL A 286 -4.79 4.60 3.34
N CYS A 287 -5.49 5.42 4.13
CA CYS A 287 -4.88 6.32 5.11
C CYS A 287 -5.07 5.75 6.51
N ALA A 288 -3.98 5.61 7.25
CA ALA A 288 -3.97 5.06 8.60
C ALA A 288 -2.90 5.74 9.46
N PRO A 289 -2.97 5.63 10.80
CA PRO A 289 -1.96 6.22 11.67
C PRO A 289 -0.55 5.61 11.52
N THR A 290 -0.44 4.39 10.99
CA THR A 290 0.84 3.70 10.75
C THR A 290 0.89 3.12 9.34
N ALA A 291 2.08 3.09 8.76
CA ALA A 291 2.29 2.51 7.44
C ALA A 291 2.08 0.98 7.46
N PHE A 292 2.40 0.34 8.56
CA PHE A 292 2.20 -1.10 8.76
C PHE A 292 0.71 -1.48 8.69
N LEU A 293 -0.16 -0.71 9.34
CA LEU A 293 -1.61 -0.93 9.29
C LEU A 293 -2.17 -0.62 7.89
N ALA A 294 -1.76 0.49 7.27
CA ALA A 294 -2.22 0.87 5.94
C ALA A 294 -1.85 -0.17 4.88
N ASP A 295 -0.60 -0.69 4.92
CA ASP A 295 -0.11 -1.72 3.99
C ASP A 295 -0.89 -3.04 4.19
N ALA A 296 -1.06 -3.47 5.44
CA ALA A 296 -1.79 -4.69 5.79
C ALA A 296 -3.28 -4.66 5.39
N LEU A 297 -3.91 -3.46 5.40
CA LEU A 297 -5.31 -3.29 5.02
C LEU A 297 -5.51 -3.08 3.52
N SER A 298 -4.53 -2.55 2.80
CA SER A 298 -4.70 -2.17 1.40
C SER A 298 -5.07 -3.36 0.51
N THR A 299 -4.43 -4.52 0.70
CA THR A 299 -4.71 -5.73 -0.08
C THR A 299 -6.10 -6.33 0.22
N PRO A 300 -6.52 -6.58 1.47
CA PRO A 300 -7.86 -7.10 1.73
C PRO A 300 -8.97 -6.12 1.34
N LEU A 301 -8.77 -4.81 1.50
CA LEU A 301 -9.73 -3.82 1.02
C LEU A 301 -9.86 -3.85 -0.50
N PHE A 302 -8.74 -3.97 -1.24
CA PHE A 302 -8.77 -4.16 -2.69
C PHE A 302 -9.60 -5.39 -3.08
N LEU A 303 -9.39 -6.53 -2.41
CA LEU A 303 -10.07 -7.79 -2.71
C LEU A 303 -11.55 -7.79 -2.32
N LEU A 304 -11.91 -7.09 -1.24
CA LEU A 304 -13.31 -6.94 -0.81
C LEU A 304 -14.10 -5.99 -1.71
N GLY A 305 -13.44 -4.99 -2.27
CA GLY A 305 -14.10 -3.86 -2.92
C GLY A 305 -14.81 -2.93 -1.91
N PRO A 306 -15.36 -1.80 -2.36
CA PRO A 306 -15.86 -0.75 -1.49
C PRO A 306 -17.06 -1.19 -0.62
N GLU A 307 -18.00 -1.96 -1.16
CA GLU A 307 -19.23 -2.34 -0.45
C GLU A 307 -18.97 -3.25 0.76
N LYS A 308 -18.06 -4.23 0.62
CA LYS A 308 -17.69 -5.15 1.71
C LYS A 308 -16.52 -4.62 2.53
N GLY A 309 -15.67 -3.81 1.92
CA GLY A 309 -14.50 -3.23 2.55
C GLY A 309 -14.83 -2.18 3.60
N VAL A 310 -15.99 -1.50 3.50
CA VAL A 310 -16.42 -0.47 4.46
C VAL A 310 -16.42 -0.99 5.90
N THR A 311 -16.90 -2.20 6.15
CA THR A 311 -16.93 -2.81 7.48
C THR A 311 -15.51 -2.99 8.05
N LEU A 312 -14.56 -3.37 7.22
CA LEU A 312 -13.16 -3.52 7.64
C LEU A 312 -12.51 -2.16 7.87
N ALA A 313 -12.77 -1.16 7.01
CA ALA A 313 -12.27 0.20 7.16
C ALA A 313 -12.81 0.85 8.45
N GLU A 314 -14.09 0.70 8.74
CA GLU A 314 -14.73 1.18 9.99
C GLU A 314 -14.14 0.52 11.23
N LYS A 315 -13.96 -0.81 11.21
CA LYS A 315 -13.38 -1.58 12.32
C LYS A 315 -12.01 -1.04 12.72
N TYR A 316 -11.17 -0.73 11.74
CA TYR A 316 -9.82 -0.22 11.96
C TYR A 316 -9.74 1.30 11.99
N ARG A 317 -10.86 2.00 11.79
CA ARG A 317 -10.96 3.47 11.78
C ARG A 317 -9.98 4.09 10.78
N VAL A 318 -9.95 3.54 9.56
CA VAL A 318 -9.10 4.04 8.48
C VAL A 318 -9.95 4.65 7.37
N PHE A 319 -9.36 5.60 6.64
CA PHE A 319 -9.94 6.10 5.41
C PHE A 319 -9.44 5.26 4.23
N ALA A 320 -10.34 4.88 3.34
CA ALA A 320 -9.98 4.20 2.10
C ALA A 320 -10.68 4.85 0.91
N VAL A 321 -9.92 5.10 -0.17
CA VAL A 321 -10.47 5.62 -1.42
C VAL A 321 -10.14 4.66 -2.56
N TYR A 322 -11.18 4.28 -3.30
CA TYR A 322 -11.13 3.34 -4.41
C TYR A 322 -11.23 4.08 -5.74
N TYR A 323 -10.43 3.67 -6.71
CA TYR A 323 -10.63 4.03 -8.12
C TYR A 323 -11.07 2.79 -8.87
N MET A 324 -12.26 2.86 -9.48
CA MET A 324 -12.91 1.73 -10.13
C MET A 324 -12.63 1.71 -11.65
N GLU A 325 -12.79 0.55 -12.27
CA GLU A 325 -12.62 0.36 -13.71
C GLU A 325 -13.55 1.24 -14.56
N ASP A 326 -14.75 1.52 -14.07
CA ASP A 326 -15.71 2.46 -14.68
C ASP A 326 -15.41 3.93 -14.35
N GLN A 327 -14.23 4.23 -13.81
CA GLN A 327 -13.73 5.54 -13.42
C GLN A 327 -14.46 6.19 -12.23
N ARG A 328 -15.35 5.48 -11.55
CA ARG A 328 -15.93 5.97 -10.28
C ARG A 328 -14.87 6.00 -9.19
N VAL A 329 -14.98 7.01 -8.34
CA VAL A 329 -14.21 7.14 -7.09
C VAL A 329 -15.17 6.91 -5.93
N LEU A 330 -14.81 5.97 -5.05
CA LEU A 330 -15.65 5.58 -3.92
C LEU A 330 -14.83 5.66 -2.63
N CYS A 331 -15.37 6.33 -1.62
CA CYS A 331 -14.69 6.52 -0.34
C CYS A 331 -15.37 5.70 0.76
N CYS A 332 -14.57 5.09 1.62
CA CYS A 332 -15.00 4.47 2.87
C CYS A 332 -14.36 5.25 4.01
N ASN A 333 -15.17 5.88 4.85
CA ASN A 333 -14.69 6.64 6.01
C ASN A 333 -14.82 5.80 7.28
N GLY A 334 -13.68 5.39 7.84
CA GLY A 334 -13.63 4.94 9.22
C GLY A 334 -13.85 6.13 10.17
N ALA A 335 -14.50 5.90 11.33
CA ALA A 335 -14.73 6.95 12.31
C ALA A 335 -13.42 7.65 12.73
N GLY A 336 -13.29 8.93 12.45
CA GLY A 336 -12.12 9.76 12.80
C GLY A 336 -11.31 10.28 11.61
N PHE A 337 -11.62 9.86 10.38
CA PHE A 337 -11.12 10.50 9.18
C PHE A 337 -12.28 11.28 8.52
N SER A 338 -12.07 12.56 8.23
CA SER A 338 -12.95 13.33 7.39
C SER A 338 -12.43 13.28 5.95
N ASP A 339 -13.33 13.29 4.99
CA ASP A 339 -13.01 13.53 3.58
C ASP A 339 -12.74 15.02 3.30
N ASP A 340 -12.80 15.87 4.34
CA ASP A 340 -12.45 17.26 4.29
C ASP A 340 -10.98 17.41 3.90
N GLY A 341 -10.72 17.89 2.70
CA GLY A 341 -9.38 18.12 2.17
C GLY A 341 -8.91 17.16 1.10
N VAL A 342 -9.63 16.07 0.79
CA VAL A 342 -9.33 15.30 -0.40
C VAL A 342 -9.69 16.12 -1.64
N VAL A 343 -8.68 16.49 -2.43
CA VAL A 343 -8.88 17.21 -3.67
C VAL A 343 -8.86 16.23 -4.83
N PHE A 344 -10.00 16.06 -5.48
CA PHE A 344 -10.12 15.23 -6.68
C PHE A 344 -9.96 16.11 -7.93
N PHE A 345 -9.05 15.72 -8.82
CA PHE A 345 -8.93 16.40 -10.10
C PHE A 345 -10.06 15.95 -11.03
N PRO A 346 -10.72 16.89 -11.75
CA PRO A 346 -11.72 16.51 -12.77
C PRO A 346 -11.07 15.62 -13.83
N ALA A 347 -11.78 14.59 -14.25
CA ALA A 347 -11.37 13.81 -15.40
C ALA A 347 -11.30 14.73 -16.63
N ARG A 348 -10.30 14.55 -17.49
CA ARG A 348 -10.24 15.24 -18.79
C ARG A 348 -11.43 14.91 -19.68
N ASP A 349 -12.17 13.80 -19.38
CA ASP A 349 -13.42 13.39 -19.98
C ASP A 349 -14.49 13.13 -18.90
N ASN A 350 -15.28 14.07 -18.69
CA ASN A 350 -16.64 14.30 -18.13
C ASN A 350 -17.41 13.23 -17.32
N LYS A 351 -16.84 12.20 -16.66
CA LYS A 351 -17.67 11.23 -15.90
C LYS A 351 -17.02 10.68 -14.63
N ARG A 352 -16.61 11.53 -13.69
CA ARG A 352 -16.27 11.04 -12.35
C ARG A 352 -17.42 11.28 -11.37
N GLU A 353 -18.03 10.22 -10.89
CA GLU A 353 -18.96 10.26 -9.75
C GLU A 353 -18.21 9.81 -8.50
N VAL A 354 -18.14 10.66 -7.49
CA VAL A 354 -17.61 10.30 -6.17
C VAL A 354 -18.77 9.85 -5.30
N LYS A 355 -18.69 8.63 -4.76
CA LYS A 355 -19.65 8.10 -3.78
C LYS A 355 -18.93 7.84 -2.47
N THR A 356 -19.55 8.26 -1.36
CA THR A 356 -19.11 7.92 0.00
C THR A 356 -20.03 6.87 0.58
N TYR A 357 -19.46 5.84 1.18
CA TYR A 357 -20.17 4.76 1.87
C TYR A 357 -20.02 4.91 3.39
#